data_955b3176a3a6b4f742f126141d631838
#
_entry.id   955b3176a3a6b4f742f126141d631838
#
_cell.length_a   1.000
_cell.length_b   1.000
_cell.length_c   1.000
_cell.angle_alpha   90.00
_cell.angle_beta   90.00
_cell.angle_gamma   90.00
#
_symmetry.space_group_name_H-M   'P 1'
#
loop_
_entity.id
_entity.type
_entity.pdbx_description
1 polymer ?
#
loop_
_entity_poly.entity_id
_entity_poly.type
_entity_poly.pdbx_seq_one_letter_code
_entity_poly.pdbx_strand_id
1 'polypeptide(L)'
;MNNDQSEQCVRTFLDSFYTGDVARMEQCCDDAFVSLTYAPVEIFPHFGLKQGKAWIAQAIQIQQERYSDRRHSIDFVVADDTQAAALVQATMTKRSDSRVVTLNTGEFFSLRDGRIVEHRSLFDSFDLVQQLLGDDLTNEFAARLKNAMRQ
;
A
#
# COMPACT_ATOMS: atom_id res chain seq x y z
N MET A 1 25.63 5.18 0.64
CA MET A 1 24.44 5.81 1.25
C MET A 1 24.34 5.35 2.68
N ASN A 2 23.91 6.17 3.58
CA ASN A 2 23.72 5.78 4.97
C ASN A 2 22.25 5.41 5.26
N ASN A 3 21.99 4.78 6.39
CA ASN A 3 20.66 4.35 6.79
C ASN A 3 19.65 5.52 6.84
N ASP A 4 20.12 6.71 7.23
CA ASP A 4 19.27 7.89 7.30
C ASP A 4 18.76 8.34 5.93
N GLN A 5 19.56 8.19 4.88
CA GLN A 5 19.18 8.51 3.52
C GLN A 5 18.14 7.52 2.98
N SER A 6 18.32 6.22 3.26
CA SER A 6 17.35 5.19 2.91
C SER A 6 16.03 5.40 3.63
N GLU A 7 16.06 5.67 4.91
CA GLU A 7 14.87 5.97 5.70
C GLU A 7 14.14 7.20 5.15
N GLN A 8 14.87 8.28 4.85
CA GLN A 8 14.29 9.49 4.31
C GLN A 8 13.66 9.25 2.92
N CYS A 9 14.32 8.46 2.07
CA CYS A 9 13.79 8.07 0.76
C CYS A 9 12.43 7.34 0.90
N VAL A 10 12.35 6.37 1.80
CA VAL A 10 11.12 5.61 2.06
C VAL A 10 10.02 6.50 2.63
N ARG A 11 10.34 7.36 3.59
CA ARG A 11 9.35 8.32 4.14
C ARG A 11 8.83 9.26 3.06
N THR A 12 9.71 9.77 2.21
CA THR A 12 9.33 10.63 1.08
C THR A 12 8.42 9.91 0.10
N PHE A 13 8.73 8.65 -0.22
CA PHE A 13 7.89 7.82 -1.10
C PHE A 13 6.48 7.66 -0.53
N LEU A 14 6.36 7.26 0.73
CA LEU A 14 5.07 7.04 1.39
C LEU A 14 4.27 8.34 1.52
N ASP A 15 4.89 9.41 1.99
CA ASP A 15 4.22 10.71 2.13
C ASP A 15 3.72 11.22 0.77
N SER A 16 4.51 11.08 -0.28
CA SER A 16 4.15 11.51 -1.63
C SER A 16 2.96 10.74 -2.20
N PHE A 17 2.87 9.45 -1.91
CA PHE A 17 1.73 8.64 -2.32
C PHE A 17 0.42 9.16 -1.73
N TYR A 18 0.38 9.43 -0.44
CA TYR A 18 -0.83 9.88 0.24
C TYR A 18 -1.18 11.34 -0.05
N THR A 19 -0.18 12.19 -0.27
CA THR A 19 -0.41 13.60 -0.65
C THR A 19 -0.67 13.79 -2.14
N GLY A 20 -0.39 12.77 -2.96
CA GLY A 20 -0.62 12.82 -4.40
C GLY A 20 0.49 13.53 -5.19
N ASP A 21 1.69 13.61 -4.64
CA ASP A 21 2.84 14.22 -5.31
C ASP A 21 3.58 13.19 -6.18
N VAL A 22 3.10 13.03 -7.41
CA VAL A 22 3.62 12.06 -8.39
C VAL A 22 5.12 12.29 -8.65
N ALA A 23 5.51 13.52 -8.95
CA ALA A 23 6.89 13.84 -9.31
C ALA A 23 7.86 13.52 -8.16
N ARG A 24 7.50 13.87 -6.94
CA ARG A 24 8.31 13.59 -5.75
C ARG A 24 8.42 12.09 -5.47
N MET A 25 7.33 11.33 -5.67
CA MET A 25 7.35 9.89 -5.52
C MET A 25 8.23 9.21 -6.58
N GLU A 26 8.11 9.64 -7.84
CA GLU A 26 8.95 9.12 -8.94
C GLU A 26 10.44 9.37 -8.72
N GLN A 27 10.80 10.50 -8.13
CA GLN A 27 12.20 10.82 -7.81
C GLN A 27 12.83 9.86 -6.80
N CYS A 28 12.02 9.23 -5.95
CA CYS A 28 12.47 8.20 -5.02
C CYS A 28 12.74 6.85 -5.69
N CYS A 29 12.32 6.66 -6.94
CA CYS A 29 12.31 5.38 -7.60
C CYS A 29 13.37 5.28 -8.69
N ASP A 30 13.97 4.09 -8.81
CA ASP A 30 14.84 3.72 -9.91
C ASP A 30 14.02 3.57 -11.21
N ASP A 31 14.67 3.68 -12.37
CA ASP A 31 14.00 3.48 -13.67
C ASP A 31 13.48 2.05 -13.83
N ALA A 32 14.10 1.09 -13.15
CA ALA A 32 13.67 -0.31 -13.14
C ALA A 32 12.64 -0.63 -12.01
N PHE A 33 12.00 0.38 -11.44
CA PHE A 33 11.05 0.23 -10.33
C PHE A 33 9.94 -0.77 -10.63
N VAL A 34 9.69 -1.65 -9.67
CA VAL A 34 8.54 -2.56 -9.65
C VAL A 34 7.81 -2.47 -8.31
N SER A 35 6.49 -2.61 -8.36
CA SER A 35 5.65 -2.65 -7.19
C SER A 35 4.78 -3.90 -7.18
N LEU A 36 4.72 -4.58 -6.04
CA LEU A 36 3.87 -5.75 -5.84
C LEU A 36 3.01 -5.54 -4.59
N THR A 37 1.70 -5.46 -4.78
CA THR A 37 0.74 -5.46 -3.68
C THR A 37 0.08 -6.83 -3.60
N TYR A 38 0.23 -7.49 -2.45
CA TYR A 38 -0.32 -8.82 -2.21
C TYR A 38 -1.81 -8.71 -1.87
N ALA A 39 -2.65 -8.82 -2.89
CA ALA A 39 -4.10 -8.83 -2.78
C ALA A 39 -4.70 -9.56 -3.99
N PRO A 40 -5.91 -10.14 -3.86
CA PRO A 40 -6.56 -10.81 -4.99
C PRO A 40 -6.86 -9.82 -6.12
N VAL A 41 -6.24 -10.01 -7.28
CA VAL A 41 -6.38 -9.10 -8.43
C VAL A 41 -7.79 -9.16 -9.05
N GLU A 42 -8.51 -10.24 -8.81
CA GLU A 42 -9.91 -10.38 -9.21
C GLU A 42 -10.83 -9.39 -8.47
N ILE A 43 -10.46 -9.05 -7.24
CA ILE A 43 -11.18 -8.08 -6.40
C ILE A 43 -10.57 -6.68 -6.57
N PHE A 44 -9.24 -6.61 -6.64
CA PHE A 44 -8.48 -5.38 -6.72
C PHE A 44 -7.59 -5.37 -7.99
N PRO A 45 -8.17 -5.11 -9.18
CA PRO A 45 -7.42 -5.22 -10.45
C PRO A 45 -6.21 -4.26 -10.56
N HIS A 46 -6.21 -3.19 -9.75
CA HIS A 46 -5.11 -2.21 -9.70
C HIS A 46 -3.96 -2.63 -8.79
N PHE A 47 -4.08 -3.76 -8.10
CA PHE A 47 -3.00 -4.35 -7.30
C PHE A 47 -2.27 -5.44 -8.11
N GLY A 48 -1.46 -6.25 -7.45
CA GLY A 48 -0.60 -7.22 -8.09
C GLY A 48 0.72 -6.61 -8.53
N LEU A 49 1.39 -7.26 -9.46
CA LEU A 49 2.70 -6.81 -9.98
C LEU A 49 2.53 -5.71 -11.01
N LYS A 50 3.18 -4.57 -10.76
CA LYS A 50 3.21 -3.42 -11.66
C LYS A 50 4.66 -3.01 -11.89
N GLN A 51 5.01 -2.78 -13.15
CA GLN A 51 6.37 -2.43 -13.57
C GLN A 51 6.43 -1.00 -14.09
N GLY A 52 7.51 -0.32 -13.68
CA GLY A 52 7.84 1.01 -14.17
C GLY A 52 7.20 2.16 -13.39
N LYS A 53 7.82 3.32 -13.51
CA LYS A 53 7.38 4.54 -12.82
C LYS A 53 6.03 5.08 -13.30
N ALA A 54 5.65 4.79 -14.55
CA ALA A 54 4.37 5.22 -15.10
C ALA A 54 3.17 4.71 -14.28
N TRP A 55 3.32 3.59 -13.58
CA TRP A 55 2.30 3.06 -12.67
C TRP A 55 2.04 3.98 -11.48
N ILE A 56 3.02 4.75 -11.01
CA ILE A 56 2.88 5.65 -9.86
C ILE A 56 1.76 6.68 -10.09
N ALA A 57 1.77 7.34 -11.24
CA ALA A 57 0.72 8.30 -11.59
C ALA A 57 -0.66 7.65 -11.63
N GLN A 58 -0.77 6.46 -12.20
CA GLN A 58 -2.02 5.70 -12.27
C GLN A 58 -2.51 5.29 -10.89
N ALA A 59 -1.63 4.81 -10.01
CA ALA A 59 -1.98 4.41 -8.65
C ALA A 59 -2.52 5.59 -7.84
N ILE A 60 -1.86 6.73 -7.91
CA ILE A 60 -2.30 7.97 -7.25
C ILE A 60 -3.64 8.43 -7.80
N GLN A 61 -3.82 8.42 -9.12
CA GLN A 61 -5.08 8.80 -9.75
C GLN A 61 -6.25 7.91 -9.28
N ILE A 62 -6.07 6.60 -9.27
CA ILE A 62 -7.09 5.66 -8.80
C ILE A 62 -7.48 5.97 -7.34
N GLN A 63 -6.51 6.24 -6.49
CA GLN A 63 -6.76 6.57 -5.10
C GLN A 63 -7.54 7.90 -4.96
N GLN A 64 -7.18 8.91 -5.74
CA GLN A 64 -7.87 10.21 -5.73
C GLN A 64 -9.30 10.12 -6.27
N GLU A 65 -9.55 9.26 -7.25
CA GLU A 65 -10.88 9.03 -7.79
C GLU A 65 -11.80 8.30 -6.79
N ARG A 66 -11.24 7.42 -5.98
CA ARG A 66 -12.00 6.60 -5.01
C ARG A 66 -12.23 7.28 -3.68
N TYR A 67 -11.26 8.08 -3.23
CA TYR A 67 -11.25 8.64 -1.88
C TYR A 67 -11.16 10.16 -1.92
N SER A 68 -12.05 10.82 -1.18
CA SER A 68 -12.08 12.29 -1.05
C SER A 68 -11.06 12.81 -0.05
N ASP A 69 -10.68 11.97 0.92
CA ASP A 69 -9.68 12.29 1.94
C ASP A 69 -8.79 11.06 2.14
N ARG A 70 -7.50 11.32 2.25
CA ARG A 70 -6.51 10.27 2.50
C ARG A 70 -5.52 10.80 3.53
N ARG A 71 -5.46 10.13 4.66
CA ARG A 71 -4.54 10.44 5.74
C ARG A 71 -3.69 9.23 6.06
N HIS A 72 -2.48 9.46 6.52
CA HIS A 72 -1.60 8.38 6.93
C HIS A 72 -0.74 8.80 8.12
N SER A 73 -0.29 7.80 8.85
CA SER A 73 0.79 7.93 9.81
C SER A 73 1.76 6.77 9.61
N ILE A 74 3.05 7.06 9.73
CA ILE A 74 4.11 6.06 9.67
C ILE A 74 4.49 5.74 11.11
N ASP A 75 4.21 4.51 11.56
CA ASP A 75 4.50 4.09 12.92
C ASP A 75 6.00 3.93 13.13
N PHE A 76 6.68 3.31 12.17
CA PHE A 76 8.13 3.21 12.16
C PHE A 76 8.66 2.96 10.75
N VAL A 77 9.93 3.25 10.55
CA VAL A 77 10.72 2.82 9.41
C VAL A 77 12.03 2.24 9.96
N VAL A 78 12.42 1.07 9.45
CA VAL A 78 13.76 0.51 9.65
C VAL A 78 14.41 0.37 8.29
N ALA A 79 15.69 0.72 8.19
CA ALA A 79 16.39 0.75 6.91
C ALA A 79 17.88 0.46 7.07
N ASP A 80 18.44 -0.18 6.04
CA ASP A 80 19.88 -0.19 5.76
C ASP A 80 20.11 0.35 4.34
N ASP A 81 21.30 0.17 3.79
CA ASP A 81 21.65 0.69 2.46
C ASP A 81 20.87 0.03 1.32
N THR A 82 20.33 -1.16 1.52
CA THR A 82 19.74 -1.99 0.46
C THR A 82 18.28 -2.37 0.71
N GLN A 83 17.82 -2.30 1.94
CA GLN A 83 16.48 -2.73 2.33
C GLN A 83 15.86 -1.81 3.37
N ALA A 84 14.54 -1.71 3.31
CA ALA A 84 13.77 -1.00 4.32
C ALA A 84 12.42 -1.66 4.54
N ALA A 85 11.86 -1.45 5.72
CA ALA A 85 10.50 -1.83 6.05
C ALA A 85 9.81 -0.72 6.85
N ALA A 86 8.52 -0.57 6.64
CA ALA A 86 7.69 0.40 7.35
C ALA A 86 6.35 -0.20 7.74
N LEU A 87 5.78 0.30 8.83
CA LEU A 87 4.38 0.07 9.18
C LEU A 87 3.63 1.38 9.05
N VAL A 88 2.56 1.37 8.26
CA VAL A 88 1.77 2.56 7.94
C VAL A 88 0.32 2.33 8.32
N GLN A 89 -0.29 3.28 8.97
CA GLN A 89 -1.74 3.33 9.16
C GLN A 89 -2.33 4.35 8.21
N ALA A 90 -3.30 3.92 7.40
CA ALA A 90 -4.01 4.77 6.46
C ALA A 90 -5.49 4.88 6.84
N THR A 91 -6.05 6.08 6.72
CA THR A 91 -7.47 6.36 6.90
C THR A 91 -7.96 7.12 5.68
N MET A 92 -8.96 6.56 5.01
CA MET A 92 -9.46 7.09 3.75
C MET A 92 -10.99 7.20 3.78
N THR A 93 -11.52 8.25 3.18
CA THR A 93 -12.97 8.46 3.06
C THR A 93 -13.42 8.15 1.64
N LYS A 94 -14.29 7.18 1.46
CA LYS A 94 -14.85 6.81 0.15
C LYS A 94 -15.71 7.94 -0.41
N ARG A 95 -15.53 8.24 -1.69
CA ARG A 95 -16.37 9.24 -2.38
C ARG A 95 -17.81 8.75 -2.60
N SER A 96 -17.98 7.45 -2.79
CA SER A 96 -19.31 6.89 -3.18
C SER A 96 -20.36 6.94 -2.08
N ASP A 97 -19.95 6.78 -0.81
CA ASP A 97 -20.88 6.66 0.32
C ASP A 97 -20.36 7.32 1.62
N SER A 98 -19.26 8.04 1.55
CA SER A 98 -18.62 8.73 2.68
C SER A 98 -18.15 7.81 3.82
N ARG A 99 -18.07 6.50 3.59
CA ARG A 99 -17.52 5.59 4.59
C ARG A 99 -16.03 5.83 4.79
N VAL A 100 -15.61 5.71 6.04
CA VAL A 100 -14.21 5.78 6.41
C VAL A 100 -13.64 4.37 6.43
N VAL A 101 -12.55 4.18 5.72
CA VAL A 101 -11.79 2.93 5.64
C VAL A 101 -10.45 3.13 6.32
N THR A 102 -10.11 2.25 7.23
CA THR A 102 -8.82 2.28 7.94
C THR A 102 -8.09 0.97 7.72
N LEU A 103 -6.81 1.04 7.35
CA LEU A 103 -5.96 -0.15 7.24
C LEU A 103 -4.55 0.09 7.74
N ASN A 104 -3.95 -1.01 8.20
CA ASN A 104 -2.54 -1.07 8.50
C ASN A 104 -1.84 -1.80 7.36
N THR A 105 -0.77 -1.22 6.82
CA THR A 105 -0.01 -1.81 5.73
C THR A 105 1.43 -2.01 6.14
N GLY A 106 1.96 -3.20 5.85
CA GLY A 106 3.39 -3.46 5.89
C GLY A 106 3.99 -3.14 4.53
N GLU A 107 5.00 -2.28 4.52
CA GLU A 107 5.65 -1.81 3.33
C GLU A 107 7.12 -2.24 3.33
N PHE A 108 7.56 -2.85 2.24
CA PHE A 108 8.91 -3.43 2.12
C PHE A 108 9.59 -2.91 0.87
N PHE A 109 10.84 -2.54 1.00
CA PHE A 109 11.58 -1.85 -0.06
C PHE A 109 12.94 -2.50 -0.28
N SER A 110 13.33 -2.62 -1.55
CA SER A 110 14.72 -2.82 -1.93
C SER A 110 15.24 -1.53 -2.57
N LEU A 111 16.44 -1.12 -2.17
CA LEU A 111 17.06 0.11 -2.64
C LEU A 111 18.39 -0.20 -3.35
N ARG A 112 18.70 0.63 -4.36
CA ARG A 112 19.97 0.62 -5.07
C ARG A 112 20.36 2.06 -5.39
N ASP A 113 21.59 2.43 -5.01
CA ASP A 113 22.10 3.79 -5.26
C ASP A 113 21.15 4.90 -4.79
N GLY A 114 20.54 4.70 -3.62
CA GLY A 114 19.65 5.67 -3.02
C GLY A 114 18.23 5.75 -3.59
N ARG A 115 17.85 4.81 -4.45
CA ARG A 115 16.52 4.77 -5.06
C ARG A 115 15.85 3.42 -4.85
N ILE A 116 14.54 3.45 -4.77
CA ILE A 116 13.72 2.25 -4.61
C ILE A 116 13.64 1.52 -5.94
N VAL A 117 14.09 0.28 -5.97
CA VAL A 117 13.99 -0.62 -7.14
C VAL A 117 12.80 -1.57 -7.01
N GLU A 118 12.42 -1.93 -5.79
CA GLU A 118 11.27 -2.79 -5.54
C GLU A 118 10.50 -2.30 -4.31
N HIS A 119 9.19 -2.30 -4.44
CA HIS A 119 8.24 -2.03 -3.36
C HIS A 119 7.24 -3.16 -3.26
N ARG A 120 7.04 -3.68 -2.04
CA ARG A 120 6.01 -4.68 -1.75
C ARG A 120 5.12 -4.17 -0.62
N SER A 121 3.82 -4.42 -0.76
CA SER A 121 2.82 -4.01 0.24
C SER A 121 1.94 -5.18 0.62
N LEU A 122 1.73 -5.35 1.92
CA LEU A 122 0.83 -6.36 2.48
C LEU A 122 -0.15 -5.70 3.44
N PHE A 123 -1.39 -6.15 3.40
CA PHE A 123 -2.44 -5.72 4.32
C PHE A 123 -3.51 -6.79 4.44
N ASP A 124 -4.41 -6.63 5.40
CA ASP A 124 -5.57 -7.52 5.54
C ASP A 124 -6.61 -7.20 4.46
N SER A 125 -6.55 -7.93 3.34
CA SER A 125 -7.46 -7.72 2.22
C SER A 125 -8.89 -8.15 2.53
N PHE A 126 -9.08 -9.14 3.42
CA PHE A 126 -10.42 -9.56 3.82
C PHE A 126 -11.11 -8.47 4.65
N ASP A 127 -10.40 -7.87 5.58
CA ASP A 127 -10.90 -6.73 6.34
C ASP A 127 -11.23 -5.53 5.44
N LEU A 128 -10.34 -5.22 4.50
CA LEU A 128 -10.57 -4.12 3.55
C LEU A 128 -11.85 -4.33 2.72
N VAL A 129 -12.08 -5.54 2.20
CA VAL A 129 -13.30 -5.87 1.46
C VAL A 129 -14.54 -5.62 2.31
N GLN A 130 -14.55 -6.07 3.56
CA GLN A 130 -15.66 -5.87 4.48
C GLN A 130 -15.94 -4.39 4.73
N GLN A 131 -14.90 -3.60 4.95
CA GLN A 131 -15.03 -2.15 5.13
C GLN A 131 -15.58 -1.46 3.87
N LEU A 132 -15.10 -1.86 2.69
CA LEU A 132 -15.56 -1.29 1.41
C LEU A 132 -17.03 -1.62 1.12
N LEU A 133 -17.47 -2.82 1.44
CA LEU A 133 -18.86 -3.25 1.30
C LEU A 133 -19.76 -2.71 2.40
N GLY A 134 -19.20 -2.47 3.58
CA GLY A 134 -19.96 -2.16 4.79
C GLY A 134 -20.67 -3.36 5.38
N ASP A 135 -20.16 -4.57 5.12
CA ASP A 135 -20.69 -5.83 5.62
C ASP A 135 -19.70 -6.52 6.54
N ASP A 136 -20.19 -7.13 7.61
CA ASP A 136 -19.40 -8.01 8.46
C ASP A 136 -19.60 -9.47 8.02
N LEU A 137 -18.61 -10.00 7.32
CA LEU A 137 -18.61 -11.36 6.78
C LEU A 137 -17.82 -12.35 7.67
N THR A 138 -17.27 -11.89 8.76
CA THR A 138 -16.33 -12.68 9.59
C THR A 138 -16.95 -13.98 10.10
N ASN A 139 -18.15 -13.89 10.69
CA ASN A 139 -18.79 -15.07 11.28
C ASN A 139 -19.23 -16.09 10.23
N GLU A 140 -19.71 -15.63 9.08
CA GLU A 140 -20.07 -16.52 7.96
C GLU A 140 -18.86 -17.30 7.48
N PHE A 141 -17.76 -16.62 7.20
CA PHE A 141 -16.54 -17.28 6.73
C PHE A 141 -15.89 -18.15 7.79
N ALA A 142 -15.94 -17.74 9.06
CA ALA A 142 -15.45 -18.55 10.17
C ALA A 142 -16.20 -19.89 10.26
N ALA A 143 -17.51 -19.88 10.12
CA ALA A 143 -18.33 -21.10 10.13
C ALA A 143 -18.01 -22.02 8.93
N ARG A 144 -17.87 -21.44 7.74
CA ARG A 144 -17.52 -22.18 6.52
C ARG A 144 -16.13 -22.81 6.63
N LEU A 145 -15.16 -22.06 7.13
CA LEU A 145 -13.80 -22.56 7.30
C LEU A 145 -13.72 -23.67 8.33
N LYS A 146 -14.43 -23.55 9.46
CA LYS A 146 -14.53 -24.58 10.48
C LYS A 146 -15.04 -25.91 9.89
N ASN A 147 -16.07 -25.85 9.05
CA ASN A 147 -16.61 -27.03 8.39
C ASN A 147 -15.61 -27.62 7.40
N ALA A 148 -14.90 -26.81 6.64
CA ALA A 148 -13.89 -27.25 5.68
C ALA A 148 -12.68 -27.90 6.35
N MET A 149 -12.29 -27.47 7.55
CA MET A 149 -11.14 -28.00 8.29
C MET A 149 -11.43 -29.24 9.11
N ARG A 150 -12.68 -29.68 9.19
CA ARG A 150 -13.08 -30.91 9.90
C ARG A 150 -13.01 -32.19 9.05
N GLN A 151 -12.68 -32.09 7.77
CA GLN A 151 -12.61 -33.20 6.82
C GLN A 151 -11.21 -33.77 6.72
#